data_7a20822d69ca4cf103a978b08105a892
#
_entry.id   7a20822d69ca4cf103a978b08105a892
#
_cell.length_a   1.000
_cell.length_b   1.000
_cell.length_c   1.000
_cell.angle_alpha   90.00
_cell.angle_beta   90.00
_cell.angle_gamma   90.00
#
_symmetry.space_group_name_H-M   'P 1'
#
loop_
_entity.id
_entity.type
_entity.pdbx_description
1 polymer ?
#
loop_
_entity_poly.entity_id
_entity_poly.type
_entity_poly.pdbx_seq_one_letter_code
_entity_poly.pdbx_strand_id
1 'polypeptide(L)'
;MPLAAAVLMSTLIAGAAEVSTVQAPDSPVRLDHVAILTAADAPPVLLYAATNLTGEQLDEFTVMAFVFRQGVLKARQVAPGRRTLDAHGTKYSAMVLDGFAIEPTDVIVVGVNQAQRVGSDAWWRAELQEAAEGAAAKRQKQ
;
A
#
# COMPACT_ATOMS: atom_id res chain seq x y z
N MET A 1 26.45 21.16 -16.17
CA MET A 1 26.94 19.83 -16.55
C MET A 1 25.84 18.83 -16.51
N PRO A 2 25.36 18.36 -17.65
CA PRO A 2 24.24 17.40 -17.68
C PRO A 2 24.52 16.10 -16.97
N LEU A 3 25.77 15.63 -17.01
CA LEU A 3 26.15 14.37 -16.34
C LEU A 3 25.98 14.43 -14.81
N ALA A 4 26.35 15.58 -14.22
CA ALA A 4 26.20 15.74 -12.77
C ALA A 4 24.74 15.71 -12.35
N ALA A 5 23.86 16.36 -13.12
CA ALA A 5 22.42 16.35 -12.82
C ALA A 5 21.83 14.94 -12.94
N ALA A 6 22.24 14.19 -13.97
CA ALA A 6 21.76 12.81 -14.15
C ALA A 6 22.18 11.90 -12.98
N VAL A 7 23.41 12.06 -12.49
CA VAL A 7 23.91 11.28 -11.35
C VAL A 7 23.10 11.59 -10.09
N LEU A 8 22.80 12.86 -9.85
CA LEU A 8 21.98 13.26 -8.70
C LEU A 8 20.58 12.66 -8.76
N MET A 9 19.96 12.65 -9.94
CA MET A 9 18.64 12.05 -10.11
C MET A 9 18.66 10.55 -9.81
N SER A 10 19.68 9.84 -10.30
CA SER A 10 19.82 8.41 -10.03
C SER A 10 19.99 8.13 -8.54
N THR A 11 20.76 8.96 -7.84
CA THR A 11 20.98 8.80 -6.41
C THR A 11 19.69 8.97 -5.62
N LEU A 12 18.87 9.96 -6.00
CA LEU A 12 17.58 10.20 -5.33
C LEU A 12 16.64 9.02 -5.51
N ILE A 13 16.57 8.44 -6.72
CA ILE A 13 15.72 7.29 -7.00
C ILE A 13 16.22 6.06 -6.24
N ALA A 14 17.52 5.85 -6.22
CA ALA A 14 18.11 4.67 -5.56
C ALA A 14 17.92 4.66 -4.04
N GLY A 15 17.68 5.83 -3.42
CA GLY A 15 17.46 5.94 -1.99
C GLY A 15 16.01 5.75 -1.55
N ALA A 16 15.07 5.53 -2.48
CA ALA A 16 13.66 5.40 -2.15
C ALA A 16 13.31 3.97 -1.74
N ALA A 17 12.47 3.83 -0.70
CA ALA A 17 11.90 2.54 -0.33
C ALA A 17 10.98 2.03 -1.45
N GLU A 18 10.89 0.72 -1.61
CA GLU A 18 10.03 0.10 -2.60
C GLU A 18 8.63 -0.15 -2.04
N VAL A 19 7.61 0.09 -2.86
CA VAL A 19 6.23 -0.20 -2.51
C VAL A 19 5.64 -1.12 -3.56
N SER A 20 4.97 -2.17 -3.13
CA SER A 20 4.23 -3.06 -4.01
C SER A 20 2.89 -3.41 -3.40
N THR A 21 2.01 -4.01 -4.21
CA THR A 21 0.69 -4.42 -3.76
C THR A 21 0.57 -5.93 -3.77
N VAL A 22 -0.26 -6.44 -2.87
CA VAL A 22 -0.78 -7.82 -2.93
C VAL A 22 -2.30 -7.72 -3.01
N GLN A 23 -2.90 -8.65 -3.73
CA GLN A 23 -4.33 -8.67 -3.91
C GLN A 23 -4.83 -10.10 -3.74
N ALA A 24 -5.80 -10.27 -2.83
CA ALA A 24 -6.49 -11.55 -2.70
C ALA A 24 -7.29 -11.79 -4.00
N PRO A 25 -7.39 -13.04 -4.47
CA PRO A 25 -8.01 -13.34 -5.77
C PRO A 25 -9.45 -12.83 -5.91
N ASP A 26 -10.20 -12.79 -4.81
CA ASP A 26 -11.59 -12.37 -4.79
C ASP A 26 -11.79 -10.97 -4.20
N SER A 27 -10.72 -10.19 -4.10
CA SER A 27 -10.82 -8.86 -3.50
C SER A 27 -11.76 -7.96 -4.31
N PRO A 28 -12.70 -7.28 -3.64
CA PRO A 28 -13.59 -6.34 -4.33
C PRO A 28 -12.93 -5.00 -4.63
N VAL A 29 -11.73 -4.74 -4.10
CA VAL A 29 -11.03 -3.48 -4.28
C VAL A 29 -9.61 -3.74 -4.76
N ARG A 30 -9.19 -2.99 -5.77
CA ARG A 30 -7.81 -3.02 -6.28
C ARG A 30 -7.10 -1.73 -5.90
N LEU A 31 -5.87 -1.84 -5.44
CA LEU A 31 -5.01 -0.69 -5.18
C LEU A 31 -4.05 -0.49 -6.34
N ASP A 32 -3.96 0.75 -6.82
CA ASP A 32 -3.06 1.16 -7.88
C ASP A 32 -2.34 2.45 -7.51
N HIS A 33 -1.32 2.79 -8.26
CA HIS A 33 -0.59 4.05 -8.11
C HIS A 33 -0.08 4.24 -6.69
N VAL A 34 0.41 3.14 -6.10
CA VAL A 34 0.92 3.20 -4.73
C VAL A 34 2.29 3.87 -4.72
N ALA A 35 2.48 4.75 -3.76
CA ALA A 35 3.75 5.46 -3.59
C ALA A 35 3.94 5.78 -2.11
N ILE A 36 5.19 5.89 -1.69
CA ILE A 36 5.53 6.29 -0.34
C ILE A 36 6.21 7.66 -0.38
N LEU A 37 5.71 8.58 0.44
CA LEU A 37 6.32 9.89 0.62
C LEU A 37 6.99 9.92 1.98
N THR A 38 8.25 10.33 2.00
CA THR A 38 9.02 10.47 3.22
C THR A 38 9.54 11.89 3.34
N ALA A 39 9.57 12.39 4.58
CA ALA A 39 10.14 13.69 4.91
C ALA A 39 10.87 13.57 6.22
N ALA A 40 11.88 14.41 6.44
CA ALA A 40 12.75 14.31 7.61
C ALA A 40 12.02 14.44 8.94
N ASP A 41 11.01 15.31 8.98
CA ASP A 41 10.35 15.66 10.24
C ASP A 41 8.88 15.22 10.31
N ALA A 42 8.49 14.25 9.48
CA ALA A 42 7.10 13.80 9.42
C ALA A 42 7.04 12.29 9.24
N PRO A 43 5.96 11.65 9.73
CA PRO A 43 5.78 10.22 9.46
C PRO A 43 5.61 9.97 7.96
N PRO A 44 6.03 8.80 7.47
CA PRO A 44 5.83 8.45 6.06
C PRO A 44 4.35 8.39 5.71
N VAL A 45 4.02 8.74 4.48
CA VAL A 45 2.65 8.70 3.97
C VAL A 45 2.60 7.80 2.75
N LEU A 46 1.71 6.82 2.80
CA LEU A 46 1.42 5.95 1.67
C LEU A 46 0.29 6.56 0.87
N LEU A 47 0.50 6.75 -0.43
CA LEU A 47 -0.54 7.22 -1.35
C LEU A 47 -1.01 6.05 -2.20
N TYR A 48 -2.30 6.02 -2.50
CA TYR A 48 -2.86 4.97 -3.36
C TYR A 48 -4.15 5.43 -4.03
N ALA A 49 -4.49 4.74 -5.12
CA ALA A 49 -5.81 4.81 -5.75
C ALA A 49 -6.53 3.49 -5.47
N ALA A 50 -7.77 3.55 -5.00
CA ALA A 50 -8.58 2.37 -4.73
C ALA A 50 -9.74 2.32 -5.72
N THR A 51 -9.87 1.20 -6.43
CA THR A 51 -10.94 0.98 -7.40
C THR A 51 -11.85 -0.14 -6.94
N ASN A 52 -13.14 0.13 -6.91
CA ASN A 52 -14.16 -0.87 -6.65
C ASN A 52 -14.38 -1.72 -7.90
N LEU A 53 -14.03 -3.00 -7.82
CA LEU A 53 -14.12 -3.91 -8.96
C LEU A 53 -15.52 -4.50 -9.16
N THR A 54 -16.46 -4.14 -8.29
CA THR A 54 -17.80 -4.73 -8.32
C THR A 54 -18.83 -3.79 -8.90
N GLY A 55 -19.99 -4.32 -9.24
CA GLY A 55 -21.14 -3.55 -9.71
C GLY A 55 -22.00 -2.99 -8.60
N GLU A 56 -21.55 -3.06 -7.35
CA GLU A 56 -22.28 -2.55 -6.20
C GLU A 56 -21.42 -1.55 -5.42
N GLN A 57 -22.05 -0.57 -4.79
CA GLN A 57 -21.36 0.41 -3.97
C GLN A 57 -20.81 -0.24 -2.72
N LEU A 58 -19.58 0.11 -2.35
CA LEU A 58 -18.97 -0.30 -1.09
C LEU A 58 -19.06 0.85 -0.09
N ASP A 59 -19.44 0.53 1.15
CA ASP A 59 -19.54 1.52 2.20
C ASP A 59 -18.17 1.78 2.83
N GLU A 60 -17.45 0.71 3.16
CA GLU A 60 -16.15 0.80 3.83
C GLU A 60 -15.19 -0.25 3.30
N PHE A 61 -13.91 0.05 3.39
CA PHE A 61 -12.86 -0.94 3.20
C PHE A 61 -11.65 -0.51 4.04
N THR A 62 -10.77 -1.47 4.33
CA THR A 62 -9.54 -1.17 5.07
C THR A 62 -8.33 -1.60 4.25
N VAL A 63 -7.26 -0.84 4.43
CA VAL A 63 -5.98 -1.07 3.78
C VAL A 63 -4.98 -1.50 4.83
N MET A 64 -4.23 -2.56 4.54
CA MET A 64 -3.19 -3.06 5.44
C MET A 64 -1.84 -2.85 4.77
N ALA A 65 -0.91 -2.26 5.51
CA ALA A 65 0.47 -2.06 5.07
C ALA A 65 1.41 -2.91 5.92
N PHE A 66 2.35 -3.56 5.26
CA PHE A 66 3.40 -4.37 5.88
C PHE A 66 4.74 -3.75 5.55
N VAL A 67 5.61 -3.58 6.54
CA VAL A 67 6.96 -3.06 6.32
C VAL A 67 7.96 -4.16 6.65
N PHE A 68 8.80 -4.48 5.67
CA PHE A 68 9.84 -5.51 5.79
C PHE A 68 11.21 -4.85 5.70
N ARG A 69 12.09 -5.27 6.59
CA ARG A 69 13.49 -4.83 6.60
C ARG A 69 14.39 -6.06 6.57
N GLN A 70 15.17 -6.18 5.50
CA GLN A 70 16.04 -7.35 5.30
C GLN A 70 15.27 -8.67 5.43
N GLY A 71 14.08 -8.72 4.82
CA GLY A 71 13.25 -9.91 4.80
C GLY A 71 12.43 -10.17 6.05
N VAL A 72 12.54 -9.33 7.06
CA VAL A 72 11.84 -9.51 8.34
C VAL A 72 10.71 -8.48 8.47
N LEU A 73 9.52 -8.96 8.83
CA LEU A 73 8.38 -8.08 9.09
C LEU A 73 8.67 -7.21 10.32
N LYS A 74 8.74 -5.91 10.13
CA LYS A 74 9.01 -4.94 11.20
C LYS A 74 7.77 -4.29 11.73
N ALA A 75 6.77 -4.06 10.88
CA ALA A 75 5.56 -3.38 11.29
C ALA A 75 4.43 -3.71 10.34
N ARG A 76 3.23 -3.67 10.85
CA ARG A 76 2.02 -3.69 10.02
C ARG A 76 1.02 -2.72 10.62
N GLN A 77 0.22 -2.14 9.73
CA GLN A 77 -0.76 -1.14 10.14
C GLN A 77 -2.00 -1.28 9.27
N VAL A 78 -3.16 -1.10 9.86
CA VAL A 78 -4.44 -1.12 9.16
C VAL A 78 -5.06 0.26 9.30
N ALA A 79 -5.61 0.78 8.21
CA ALA A 79 -6.30 2.04 8.23
C ALA A 79 -7.52 2.00 7.30
N PRO A 80 -8.57 2.76 7.62
CA PRO A 80 -9.73 2.83 6.73
C PRO A 80 -9.37 3.55 5.44
N GLY A 81 -9.96 3.09 4.33
CA GLY A 81 -9.89 3.78 3.06
C GLY A 81 -11.02 4.80 2.93
N ARG A 82 -11.16 5.35 1.72
CA ARG A 82 -12.24 6.32 1.45
C ARG A 82 -13.59 5.61 1.47
N ARG A 83 -14.53 6.18 2.19
CA ARG A 83 -15.88 5.64 2.29
C ARG A 83 -16.67 5.90 1.01
N THR A 84 -17.72 5.10 0.82
CA THR A 84 -18.67 5.27 -0.28
C THR A 84 -17.99 5.18 -1.65
N LEU A 85 -17.38 4.03 -1.90
CA LEU A 85 -16.72 3.78 -3.18
C LEU A 85 -17.76 3.24 -4.16
N ASP A 86 -18.11 4.05 -5.17
CA ASP A 86 -19.14 3.69 -6.14
C ASP A 86 -18.73 2.48 -6.99
N ALA A 87 -19.74 1.79 -7.54
CA ALA A 87 -19.51 0.67 -8.43
C ALA A 87 -18.54 1.08 -9.54
N HIS A 88 -17.47 0.30 -9.72
CA HIS A 88 -16.40 0.55 -10.70
C HIS A 88 -15.71 1.90 -10.55
N GLY A 89 -15.94 2.60 -9.42
CA GLY A 89 -15.36 3.91 -9.17
C GLY A 89 -13.98 3.82 -8.53
N THR A 90 -13.23 4.91 -8.67
CA THR A 90 -11.88 5.03 -8.11
C THR A 90 -11.79 6.28 -7.24
N LYS A 91 -11.15 6.14 -6.07
CA LYS A 91 -10.84 7.29 -5.22
C LYS A 91 -9.38 7.22 -4.79
N TYR A 92 -8.75 8.39 -4.72
CA TYR A 92 -7.37 8.52 -4.23
C TYR A 92 -7.38 8.80 -2.75
N SER A 93 -6.41 8.23 -2.03
CA SER A 93 -6.33 8.39 -0.58
C SER A 93 -4.89 8.30 -0.09
N ALA A 94 -4.72 8.56 1.19
CA ALA A 94 -3.44 8.51 1.87
C ALA A 94 -3.57 7.77 3.19
N MET A 95 -2.50 7.09 3.59
CA MET A 95 -2.42 6.39 4.86
C MET A 95 -1.13 6.80 5.55
N VAL A 96 -1.23 7.41 6.71
CA VAL A 96 -0.06 7.80 7.49
C VAL A 96 0.48 6.56 8.21
N LEU A 97 1.77 6.29 8.04
CA LEU A 97 2.42 5.16 8.70
C LEU A 97 3.01 5.65 10.02
N ASP A 98 2.24 5.50 11.09
CA ASP A 98 2.61 5.98 12.41
C ASP A 98 3.49 5.01 13.17
N GLY A 99 4.32 5.54 14.02
CA GLY A 99 5.04 4.76 15.00
C GLY A 99 6.34 4.12 14.55
N PHE A 100 6.75 4.31 13.30
CA PHE A 100 8.02 3.79 12.82
C PHE A 100 8.54 4.61 11.64
N ALA A 101 9.85 4.58 11.48
CA ALA A 101 10.52 5.27 10.38
C ALA A 101 10.76 4.29 9.25
N ILE A 102 10.65 4.77 8.02
CA ILE A 102 10.94 3.99 6.81
C ILE A 102 12.38 4.26 6.39
N GLU A 103 13.15 3.20 6.18
CA GLU A 103 14.50 3.28 5.66
C GLU A 103 14.51 3.06 4.15
N PRO A 104 15.51 3.58 3.43
CA PRO A 104 15.56 3.46 1.97
C PRO A 104 15.54 2.03 1.44
N THR A 105 16.02 1.06 2.22
CA THR A 105 16.06 -0.35 1.82
C THR A 105 14.81 -1.13 2.25
N ASP A 106 13.87 -0.50 2.93
CA ASP A 106 12.65 -1.17 3.34
C ASP A 106 11.78 -1.52 2.14
N VAL A 107 11.06 -2.62 2.27
CA VAL A 107 10.04 -3.04 1.30
C VAL A 107 8.68 -2.91 1.97
N ILE A 108 7.79 -2.18 1.34
CA ILE A 108 6.43 -1.96 1.85
C ILE A 108 5.48 -2.71 0.94
N VAL A 109 4.63 -3.55 1.52
CA VAL A 109 3.61 -4.30 0.77
C VAL A 109 2.24 -3.89 1.29
N VAL A 110 1.33 -3.60 0.39
CA VAL A 110 0.04 -3.01 0.73
C VAL A 110 -1.10 -3.81 0.07
N GLY A 111 -2.18 -3.99 0.79
CA GLY A 111 -3.35 -4.66 0.22
C GLY A 111 -4.63 -4.28 0.95
N VAL A 112 -5.76 -4.62 0.37
CA VAL A 112 -7.07 -4.46 0.99
C VAL A 112 -7.39 -5.75 1.73
N ASN A 113 -7.67 -5.65 3.02
CA ASN A 113 -7.93 -6.83 3.85
C ASN A 113 -9.39 -7.00 4.26
N GLN A 114 -10.21 -5.96 4.13
CA GLN A 114 -11.63 -6.03 4.44
C GLN A 114 -12.42 -5.06 3.58
N ALA A 115 -13.67 -5.40 3.28
CA ALA A 115 -14.59 -4.49 2.58
C ALA A 115 -16.02 -4.84 2.93
N GLN A 116 -16.90 -3.82 2.92
CA GLN A 116 -18.30 -3.96 3.27
C GLN A 116 -19.15 -3.26 2.22
N ARG A 117 -20.20 -3.96 1.76
CA ARG A 117 -21.19 -3.37 0.85
C ARG A 117 -22.16 -2.48 1.60
N VAL A 118 -22.69 -1.50 0.90
CA VAL A 118 -23.75 -0.66 1.45
C VAL A 118 -24.97 -1.53 1.74
N GLY A 119 -25.53 -1.37 2.96
CA GLY A 119 -26.72 -2.11 3.36
C GLY A 119 -26.48 -3.57 3.74
N SER A 120 -25.25 -3.96 3.95
CA SER A 120 -24.91 -5.32 4.37
C SER A 120 -24.10 -5.29 5.66
N ASP A 121 -24.40 -6.21 6.56
CA ASP A 121 -23.60 -6.39 7.78
C ASP A 121 -22.42 -7.34 7.56
N ALA A 122 -22.35 -7.99 6.41
CA ALA A 122 -21.30 -8.95 6.12
C ALA A 122 -20.08 -8.24 5.55
N TRP A 123 -18.92 -8.65 6.05
CA TRP A 123 -17.64 -8.14 5.57
C TRP A 123 -16.93 -9.19 4.74
N TRP A 124 -16.42 -8.80 3.58
CA TRP A 124 -15.41 -9.57 2.89
C TRP A 124 -14.09 -9.38 3.64
N ARG A 125 -13.34 -10.46 3.87
CA ARG A 125 -12.06 -10.43 4.58
C ARG A 125 -11.06 -11.33 3.91
N ALA A 126 -9.79 -10.95 4.01
CA ALA A 126 -8.69 -11.76 3.52
C ALA A 126 -7.49 -11.64 4.48
N GLU A 127 -6.78 -12.75 4.62
CA GLU A 127 -5.49 -12.76 5.32
C GLU A 127 -4.40 -12.49 4.30
N LEU A 128 -3.62 -11.43 4.53
CA LEU A 128 -2.64 -10.96 3.56
C LEU A 128 -1.19 -11.20 3.96
N GLN A 129 -0.92 -11.56 5.21
CA GLN A 129 0.45 -11.61 5.70
C GLN A 129 1.32 -12.59 4.91
N GLU A 130 0.82 -13.78 4.65
CA GLU A 130 1.58 -14.78 3.89
C GLU A 130 1.90 -14.29 2.48
N ALA A 131 0.91 -13.70 1.80
CA ALA A 131 1.13 -13.14 0.47
C ALA A 131 2.11 -11.97 0.51
N ALA A 132 2.04 -11.14 1.55
CA ALA A 132 2.97 -10.02 1.73
C ALA A 132 4.39 -10.52 1.97
N GLU A 133 4.56 -11.55 2.78
CA GLU A 133 5.87 -12.17 3.01
C GLU A 133 6.45 -12.73 1.71
N GLY A 134 5.62 -13.37 0.90
CA GLY A 134 6.04 -13.88 -0.41
C GLY A 134 6.46 -12.77 -1.36
N ALA A 135 5.71 -11.68 -1.40
CA ALA A 135 6.03 -10.52 -2.24
C ALA A 135 7.34 -9.86 -1.80
N ALA A 136 7.55 -9.72 -0.49
CA ALA A 136 8.77 -9.14 0.05
C ALA A 136 9.98 -10.03 -0.27
N ALA A 137 9.84 -11.34 -0.17
CA ALA A 137 10.91 -12.29 -0.48
C ALA A 137 11.33 -12.21 -1.94
N LYS A 138 10.38 -12.02 -2.86
CA LYS A 138 10.69 -11.85 -4.29
C LYS A 138 11.49 -10.57 -4.54
N ARG A 139 11.15 -9.49 -3.85
CA ARG A 139 11.87 -8.23 -3.99
C ARG A 139 13.31 -8.33 -3.50
N GLN A 140 13.53 -9.08 -2.44
CA GLN A 140 14.86 -9.21 -1.86
C GLN A 140 15.83 -10.01 -2.75
N LYS A 141 15.30 -10.88 -3.61
CA LYS A 141 16.12 -11.68 -4.53
C LYS A 141 16.57 -10.91 -5.75
N GLN A 142 16.05 -9.73 -5.97
CA GLN A 142 16.43 -8.84 -7.05
C GLN A 142 17.48 -7.84 -6.54
#